data_77a1bd93b24e85c3224b50178619849b
#
_entry.id   77a1bd93b24e85c3224b50178619849b
#
_cell.length_a   1.000
_cell.length_b   1.000
_cell.length_c   1.000
_cell.angle_alpha   90.00
_cell.angle_beta   90.00
_cell.angle_gamma   90.00
#
_symmetry.space_group_name_H-M   'P 1'
#
loop_
_entity.id
_entity.type
_entity.pdbx_description
1 polymer ?
#
loop_
_entity_poly.entity_id
_entity_poly.type
_entity_poly.pdbx_seq_one_letter_code
_entity_poly.pdbx_strand_id
1 'polypeptide(L)'
;MQPLRQSFRTDQSLQWTRVHDLPDFVYFNHSIHIHKGVGCTTCHGQVDRMPLMWQESSLQMEWCVDCHRNPERYVRPRDQVFSVDYTPPANQLEVGRRLVDEYQIQKLTSCSTCHR
;
A
#
# COMPACT_ATOMS: atom_id res chain seq x y z
N MET A 1 -5.07 14.71 23.42
CA MET A 1 -4.74 13.68 24.45
C MET A 1 -5.92 13.28 25.35
N GLN A 2 -7.01 14.08 25.41
CA GLN A 2 -8.21 13.74 26.21
C GLN A 2 -8.87 12.41 25.79
N PRO A 3 -9.09 12.13 24.48
CA PRO A 3 -9.72 10.88 24.08
C PRO A 3 -8.92 9.63 24.50
N LEU A 4 -7.59 9.69 24.43
CA LEU A 4 -6.73 8.59 24.86
C LEU A 4 -6.83 8.32 26.37
N ARG A 5 -6.80 9.38 27.18
CA ARG A 5 -6.95 9.26 28.64
C ARG A 5 -8.33 8.73 29.03
N GLN A 6 -9.37 9.15 28.30
CA GLN A 6 -10.72 8.67 28.53
C GLN A 6 -10.83 7.17 28.19
N SER A 7 -10.31 6.77 27.04
CA SER A 7 -10.26 5.36 26.62
C SER A 7 -9.59 4.49 27.69
N PHE A 8 -8.46 4.93 28.22
CA PHE A 8 -7.78 4.22 29.29
C PHE A 8 -8.59 4.11 30.57
N ARG A 9 -9.28 5.21 31.00
CA ARG A 9 -10.06 5.21 32.23
C ARG A 9 -11.37 4.42 32.16
N THR A 10 -11.96 4.33 30.98
CA THR A 10 -13.27 3.69 30.79
C THR A 10 -13.17 2.28 30.20
N ASP A 11 -11.97 1.85 29.85
CA ASP A 11 -11.71 0.59 29.13
C ASP A 11 -12.52 0.48 27.82
N GLN A 12 -12.79 1.64 27.19
CA GLN A 12 -13.50 1.72 25.92
C GLN A 12 -12.51 2.02 24.79
N SER A 13 -12.64 1.30 23.68
CA SER A 13 -11.81 1.52 22.50
C SER A 13 -12.02 2.92 21.92
N LEU A 14 -10.94 3.51 21.41
CA LEU A 14 -11.02 4.73 20.62
C LEU A 14 -11.85 4.52 19.36
N GLN A 15 -12.70 5.48 19.05
CA GLN A 15 -13.45 5.49 17.79
C GLN A 15 -12.55 6.08 16.69
N TRP A 16 -12.13 5.23 15.77
CA TRP A 16 -11.29 5.62 14.64
C TRP A 16 -12.13 5.87 13.40
N THR A 17 -11.80 6.94 12.66
CA THR A 17 -12.34 7.15 11.32
C THR A 17 -11.48 6.38 10.32
N ARG A 18 -12.09 5.49 9.55
CA ARG A 18 -11.42 4.73 8.51
C ARG A 18 -11.26 5.59 7.26
N VAL A 19 -10.03 6.04 6.99
CA VAL A 19 -9.73 6.92 5.85
C VAL A 19 -9.62 6.13 4.55
N HIS A 20 -8.86 5.03 4.57
CA HIS A 20 -8.70 4.12 3.43
C HIS A 20 -9.72 2.98 3.60
N ASP A 21 -10.77 3.02 2.81
CA ASP A 21 -11.87 2.06 2.91
C ASP A 21 -12.31 1.61 1.51
N LEU A 22 -12.04 0.35 1.20
CA LEU A 22 -12.48 -0.26 -0.04
C LEU A 22 -13.90 -0.81 0.11
N PRO A 23 -14.69 -0.88 -0.98
CA PRO A 23 -15.98 -1.57 -0.96
C PRO A 23 -15.83 -3.02 -0.49
N ASP A 24 -16.87 -3.56 0.14
CA ASP A 24 -16.85 -4.92 0.72
C ASP A 24 -16.63 -6.02 -0.32
N PHE A 25 -16.90 -5.76 -1.59
CA PHE A 25 -16.67 -6.71 -2.68
C PHE A 25 -15.23 -6.69 -3.22
N VAL A 26 -14.35 -5.86 -2.66
CA VAL A 26 -12.92 -5.81 -2.99
C VAL A 26 -12.10 -6.42 -1.86
N TYR A 27 -11.37 -7.48 -2.18
CA TYR A 27 -10.51 -8.19 -1.24
C TYR A 27 -9.06 -7.75 -1.44
N PHE A 28 -8.50 -7.13 -0.41
CA PHE A 28 -7.12 -6.64 -0.41
C PHE A 28 -6.35 -7.21 0.78
N ASN A 29 -5.15 -7.68 0.54
CA ASN A 29 -4.27 -8.20 1.57
C ASN A 29 -2.92 -7.46 1.52
N HIS A 30 -2.60 -6.74 2.59
CA HIS A 30 -1.33 -6.04 2.74
C HIS A 30 -0.12 -6.96 2.72
N SER A 31 -0.22 -8.14 3.32
CA SER A 31 0.94 -9.01 3.54
C SER A 31 1.64 -9.41 2.25
N ILE A 32 0.86 -9.76 1.22
CA ILE A 32 1.45 -10.16 -0.07
C ILE A 32 2.11 -8.98 -0.78
N HIS A 33 1.53 -7.79 -0.70
CA HIS A 33 2.09 -6.59 -1.31
C HIS A 33 3.42 -6.20 -0.66
N ILE A 34 3.49 -6.20 0.67
CA ILE A 34 4.71 -5.95 1.43
C ILE A 34 5.78 -6.99 1.08
N HIS A 35 5.40 -8.27 1.08
CA HIS A 35 6.31 -9.36 0.77
C HIS A 35 6.88 -9.28 -0.65
N LYS A 36 6.09 -8.78 -1.59
CA LYS A 36 6.51 -8.61 -2.99
C LYS A 36 7.19 -7.25 -3.29
N GLY A 37 7.53 -6.48 -2.27
CA GLY A 37 8.34 -5.27 -2.45
C GLY A 37 7.54 -4.03 -2.84
N VAL A 38 6.27 -3.95 -2.48
CA VAL A 38 5.46 -2.74 -2.66
C VAL A 38 5.60 -1.87 -1.41
N GLY A 39 6.12 -0.65 -1.58
CA GLY A 39 6.33 0.27 -0.45
C GLY A 39 5.05 0.90 0.05
N CYS A 40 4.99 1.18 1.35
CA CYS A 40 3.83 1.84 1.98
C CYS A 40 3.50 3.17 1.31
N THR A 41 4.52 3.97 1.03
CA THR A 41 4.35 5.29 0.40
C THR A 41 3.84 5.23 -1.04
N THR A 42 3.99 4.09 -1.71
CA THR A 42 3.45 3.90 -3.07
C THR A 42 1.93 4.03 -3.10
N CYS A 43 1.25 3.53 -2.07
CA CYS A 43 -0.20 3.58 -1.96
C CYS A 43 -0.69 4.71 -1.05
N HIS A 44 0.02 4.98 0.03
CA HIS A 44 -0.41 5.90 1.08
C HIS A 44 0.21 7.30 1.01
N GLY A 45 1.20 7.51 0.13
CA GLY A 45 1.92 8.79 0.06
C GLY A 45 2.85 9.02 1.26
N GLN A 46 3.22 10.27 1.50
CA GLN A 46 4.15 10.66 2.57
C GLN A 46 3.43 10.74 3.93
N VAL A 47 3.09 9.58 4.49
CA VAL A 47 2.32 9.48 5.74
C VAL A 47 3.01 10.09 6.94
N ASP A 48 4.34 10.12 6.95
CA ASP A 48 5.16 10.74 8.00
C ASP A 48 4.99 12.27 8.06
N ARG A 49 4.53 12.88 6.97
CA ARG A 49 4.29 14.34 6.88
C ARG A 49 2.82 14.73 7.01
N MET A 50 1.95 13.76 7.21
CA MET A 50 0.50 14.00 7.34
C MET A 50 0.13 14.29 8.79
N PRO A 51 -0.25 15.53 9.17
CA PRO A 51 -0.73 15.82 10.53
C PRO A 51 -2.03 15.09 10.85
N LEU A 52 -2.89 14.92 9.84
CA LEU A 52 -4.04 14.01 9.85
C LEU A 52 -3.97 13.19 8.58
N MET A 53 -4.26 11.89 8.70
CA MET A 53 -4.24 10.99 7.56
C MET A 53 -5.25 11.42 6.49
N TRP A 54 -4.80 11.50 5.23
CA TRP A 54 -5.69 11.63 4.07
C TRP A 54 -5.39 10.53 3.05
N GLN A 55 -6.33 10.33 2.14
CA GLN A 55 -6.17 9.37 1.04
C GLN A 55 -5.48 10.03 -0.14
N GLU A 56 -4.23 9.67 -0.38
CA GLU A 56 -3.40 10.23 -1.46
C GLU A 56 -3.79 9.66 -2.82
N SER A 57 -3.95 8.34 -2.91
CA SER A 57 -4.31 7.64 -4.15
C SER A 57 -5.79 7.33 -4.18
N SER A 58 -6.38 7.27 -5.39
CA SER A 58 -7.82 7.02 -5.56
C SER A 58 -8.25 5.65 -5.04
N LEU A 59 -7.38 4.66 -5.11
CA LEU A 59 -7.64 3.24 -4.79
C LEU A 59 -8.81 2.66 -5.60
N GLN A 60 -9.13 3.27 -6.75
CA GLN A 60 -10.09 2.74 -7.68
C GLN A 60 -9.49 1.56 -8.46
N MET A 61 -10.35 0.74 -9.05
CA MET A 61 -9.93 -0.47 -9.78
C MET A 61 -8.85 -0.18 -10.83
N GLU A 62 -9.02 0.87 -11.61
CA GLU A 62 -8.07 1.26 -12.67
C GLU A 62 -6.68 1.54 -12.10
N TRP A 63 -6.60 2.21 -10.95
CA TRP A 63 -5.35 2.50 -10.28
C TRP A 63 -4.63 1.23 -9.82
N CYS A 64 -5.38 0.29 -9.24
CA CYS A 64 -4.82 -1.01 -8.83
C CYS A 64 -4.36 -1.83 -10.04
N VAL A 65 -5.17 -1.88 -11.08
CA VAL A 65 -4.88 -2.65 -12.30
C VAL A 65 -3.67 -2.10 -13.05
N ASP A 66 -3.44 -0.79 -13.04
CA ASP A 66 -2.23 -0.20 -13.65
C ASP A 66 -0.96 -0.76 -13.00
N CYS A 67 -0.93 -0.81 -11.67
CA CYS A 67 0.19 -1.43 -10.94
C CYS A 67 0.31 -2.93 -11.24
N HIS A 68 -0.80 -3.66 -11.28
CA HIS A 68 -0.81 -5.09 -11.58
C HIS A 68 -0.36 -5.42 -13.00
N ARG A 69 -0.56 -4.51 -13.96
CA ARG A 69 -0.06 -4.64 -15.33
C ARG A 69 1.42 -4.34 -15.46
N ASN A 70 1.90 -3.38 -14.66
CA ASN A 70 3.26 -2.84 -14.77
C ASN A 70 3.98 -2.79 -13.41
N PRO A 71 4.09 -3.93 -12.69
CA PRO A 71 4.66 -3.94 -11.34
C PRO A 71 6.10 -3.43 -11.30
N GLU A 72 6.86 -3.60 -12.38
CA GLU A 72 8.23 -3.13 -12.51
C GLU A 72 8.40 -1.62 -12.29
N ARG A 73 7.35 -0.84 -12.47
CA ARG A 73 7.38 0.62 -12.25
C ARG A 73 7.34 0.99 -10.76
N TYR A 74 6.86 0.09 -9.91
CA TYR A 74 6.48 0.43 -8.54
C TYR A 74 7.22 -0.36 -7.46
N VAL A 75 7.71 -1.55 -7.78
CA VAL A 75 8.40 -2.40 -6.80
C VAL A 75 9.76 -1.85 -6.41
N ARG A 76 10.12 -2.06 -5.18
CA ARG A 76 11.39 -1.67 -4.58
C ARG A 76 12.01 -2.84 -3.82
N PRO A 77 13.30 -2.78 -3.46
CA PRO A 77 13.89 -3.79 -2.59
C PRO A 77 13.10 -3.94 -1.29
N ARG A 78 12.98 -5.17 -0.80
CA ARG A 78 12.18 -5.47 0.40
C ARG A 78 12.63 -4.71 1.64
N ASP A 79 13.92 -4.45 1.79
CA ASP A 79 14.48 -3.67 2.88
C ASP A 79 14.09 -2.18 2.82
N GLN A 80 13.54 -1.73 1.70
CA GLN A 80 13.07 -0.37 1.49
C GLN A 80 11.54 -0.22 1.53
N VAL A 81 10.79 -1.27 1.81
CA VAL A 81 9.32 -1.25 1.81
C VAL A 81 8.76 -0.25 2.83
N PHE A 82 9.36 -0.20 4.01
CA PHE A 82 8.94 0.71 5.09
C PHE A 82 9.61 2.09 5.03
N SER A 83 10.55 2.30 4.11
CA SER A 83 11.22 3.60 4.00
C SER A 83 10.28 4.65 3.43
N VAL A 84 10.13 5.76 4.14
CA VAL A 84 9.36 6.93 3.69
C VAL A 84 10.17 7.85 2.79
N ASP A 85 11.49 7.72 2.82
CA ASP A 85 12.44 8.54 2.05
C ASP A 85 12.93 7.85 0.77
N TYR A 86 12.42 6.67 0.46
CA TYR A 86 12.83 5.94 -0.73
C TYR A 86 12.52 6.72 -2.00
N THR A 87 13.56 6.95 -2.80
CA THR A 87 13.44 7.57 -4.12
C THR A 87 13.75 6.52 -5.19
N PRO A 88 12.87 6.30 -6.17
CA PRO A 88 13.14 5.37 -7.26
C PRO A 88 14.43 5.76 -7.98
N PRO A 89 15.31 4.80 -8.31
CA PRO A 89 16.51 5.06 -9.06
C PRO A 89 16.17 5.49 -10.51
N ALA A 90 17.11 6.16 -11.18
CA ALA A 90 16.93 6.57 -12.57
C ALA A 90 16.65 5.39 -13.52
N ASN A 91 17.17 4.20 -13.19
CA ASN A 91 16.96 2.95 -13.92
C ASN A 91 15.87 2.07 -13.29
N GLN A 92 14.81 2.69 -12.75
CA GLN A 92 13.73 1.96 -12.05
C GLN A 92 13.17 0.78 -12.85
N LEU A 93 12.98 0.92 -14.15
CA LEU A 93 12.43 -0.16 -14.97
C LEU A 93 13.36 -1.38 -15.04
N GLU A 94 14.66 -1.17 -15.09
CA GLU A 94 15.66 -2.25 -15.07
C GLU A 94 15.67 -2.94 -13.69
N VAL A 95 15.77 -2.16 -12.63
CA VAL A 95 15.73 -2.66 -11.24
C VAL A 95 14.41 -3.38 -10.98
N GLY A 96 13.29 -2.78 -11.39
CA GLY A 96 11.96 -3.33 -11.21
C GLY A 96 11.78 -4.67 -11.90
N ARG A 97 12.24 -4.82 -13.16
CA ARG A 97 12.18 -6.10 -13.87
C ARG A 97 12.97 -7.19 -13.16
N ARG A 98 14.18 -6.86 -12.68
CA ARG A 98 14.98 -7.80 -11.88
C ARG A 98 14.25 -8.23 -10.61
N LEU A 99 13.64 -7.29 -9.89
CA LEU A 99 12.88 -7.57 -8.67
C LEU A 99 11.60 -8.36 -8.95
N VAL A 100 10.92 -8.10 -10.06
CA VAL A 100 9.75 -8.89 -10.50
C VAL A 100 10.13 -10.36 -10.68
N ASP A 101 11.26 -10.62 -11.33
CA ASP A 101 11.77 -11.98 -11.52
C ASP A 101 12.23 -12.61 -10.19
N GLU A 102 13.03 -11.89 -9.40
CA GLU A 102 13.55 -12.36 -8.12
C GLU A 102 12.44 -12.67 -7.10
N TYR A 103 11.42 -11.82 -7.02
CA TYR A 103 10.31 -11.99 -6.09
C TYR A 103 9.15 -12.79 -6.68
N GLN A 104 9.30 -13.28 -7.91
CA GLN A 104 8.28 -14.06 -8.62
C GLN A 104 6.92 -13.35 -8.62
N ILE A 105 6.92 -12.08 -9.02
CA ILE A 105 5.71 -11.27 -9.11
C ILE A 105 4.95 -11.61 -10.39
N GLN A 106 3.69 -11.96 -10.26
CA GLN A 106 2.81 -12.26 -11.38
C GLN A 106 1.91 -11.06 -11.70
N LYS A 107 1.63 -10.87 -12.99
CA LYS A 107 0.68 -9.84 -13.45
C LYS A 107 -0.75 -10.36 -13.31
N LEU A 108 -1.33 -10.19 -12.12
CA LEU A 108 -2.66 -10.68 -11.79
C LEU A 108 -3.71 -9.63 -12.16
N THR A 109 -4.34 -9.78 -13.31
CA THR A 109 -5.31 -8.81 -13.85
C THR A 109 -6.72 -9.39 -14.03
N SER A 110 -6.95 -10.63 -13.61
CA SER A 110 -8.28 -11.24 -13.66
C SER A 110 -9.19 -10.66 -12.57
N CYS A 111 -10.47 -10.57 -12.85
CA CYS A 111 -11.47 -10.02 -11.91
C CYS A 111 -11.45 -10.77 -10.56
N SER A 112 -11.28 -12.07 -10.60
CA SER A 112 -11.25 -12.93 -9.39
C SER A 112 -10.03 -12.72 -8.49
N THR A 113 -9.02 -11.98 -8.95
CA THR A 113 -7.88 -11.61 -8.10
C THR A 113 -8.31 -10.70 -6.95
N CYS A 114 -9.23 -9.77 -7.23
CA CYS A 114 -9.70 -8.77 -6.27
C CYS A 114 -11.18 -8.96 -5.90
N HIS A 115 -11.97 -9.62 -6.73
CA HIS A 115 -13.40 -9.84 -6.51
C HIS A 115 -13.72 -11.33 -6.35
N ARG A 116 -14.51 -11.64 -5.33
CA ARG A 116 -14.92 -13.01 -5.01
C ARG A 116 -16.42 -13.12 -4.81
#